data_02a27df842ff82d2d180f81522bd2991
#
_entry.id   02a27df842ff82d2d180f81522bd2991
#
_cell.length_a   1.000
_cell.length_b   1.000
_cell.length_c   1.000
_cell.angle_alpha   90.00
_cell.angle_beta   90.00
_cell.angle_gamma   90.00
#
_symmetry.space_group_name_H-M   'P 1'
#
loop_
_entity.id
_entity.type
_entity.pdbx_description
1 polymer ?
#
loop_
_entity_poly.entity_id
_entity_poly.type
_entity_poly.pdbx_seq_one_letter_code
_entity_poly.pdbx_strand_id
1 'polypeptide(L)'
;KRLTILPPDRTSQQSQSNSSSMPAPAASAPRAGKVSPSDLIVTVNMSKKHLWKGEAVIATIKVYTKHNISSFRATTLPQFDGFISEELPVGSNEAQMEHFRGENYYSAVLKKCLLYPQKAGTLTINSGRYDVTLETYEPISNGFFVTYRPIEQKITTTSNRISVSVEDLPQPTPDGFEGAVGHFTATTDIAPAHPRTNEALTYTLNINGT
;
A
#
# COMPACT_ATOMS: atom_id res chain seq x y z
N LYS A 1 21.03 22.52 8.86
CA LYS A 1 20.33 23.46 9.77
C LYS A 1 19.51 22.61 10.74
N ARG A 2 19.84 22.73 12.01
CA ARG A 2 19.22 22.01 13.13
C ARG A 2 17.96 22.78 13.56
N LEU A 3 16.82 22.14 13.61
CA LEU A 3 15.58 22.75 14.10
C LEU A 3 15.44 22.36 15.59
N THR A 4 15.45 23.36 16.46
CA THR A 4 15.21 23.21 17.90
C THR A 4 13.79 23.65 18.21
N ILE A 5 12.96 22.77 18.76
CA ILE A 5 11.59 23.08 19.20
C ILE A 5 11.66 23.40 20.69
N LEU A 6 11.26 24.62 21.07
CA LEU A 6 11.08 25.05 22.46
C LEU A 6 9.67 24.72 22.95
N PRO A 7 9.49 24.34 24.22
CA PRO A 7 8.17 24.13 24.81
C PRO A 7 7.47 25.45 25.14
N PRO A 8 6.12 25.50 25.10
CA PRO A 8 5.38 26.72 25.42
C PRO A 8 5.29 26.98 26.91
N ASP A 9 5.46 28.26 27.26
CA ASP A 9 5.33 28.82 28.62
C ASP A 9 3.90 28.69 29.15
N ARG A 10 3.79 28.32 30.42
CA ARG A 10 2.57 28.35 31.21
C ARG A 10 2.36 29.74 31.81
N THR A 11 1.34 30.43 31.39
CA THR A 11 0.79 31.55 32.19
C THR A 11 -0.72 31.32 32.40
N SER A 12 -1.07 31.24 33.63
CA SER A 12 -2.42 31.06 34.17
C SER A 12 -3.30 32.29 33.94
N GLN A 13 -4.54 32.08 33.42
CA GLN A 13 -5.67 32.95 33.76
C GLN A 13 -6.97 32.14 33.77
N GLN A 14 -7.60 32.18 34.91
CA GLN A 14 -8.95 31.67 35.23
C GLN A 14 -10.00 32.58 34.57
N SER A 15 -10.91 31.97 33.81
CA SER A 15 -12.24 32.56 33.56
C SER A 15 -13.21 31.42 33.31
N GLN A 16 -14.21 31.34 34.20
CA GLN A 16 -15.37 30.46 34.08
C GLN A 16 -16.27 30.91 32.92
N SER A 17 -16.58 30.00 32.03
CA SER A 17 -17.81 30.06 31.23
C SER A 17 -18.24 28.64 30.87
N ASN A 18 -19.48 28.33 31.31
CA ASN A 18 -20.23 27.14 30.94
C ASN A 18 -20.34 27.02 29.42
N SER A 19 -19.81 25.97 28.86
CA SER A 19 -20.20 25.48 27.54
C SER A 19 -20.01 23.97 27.48
N SER A 20 -21.07 23.29 27.13
CA SER A 20 -21.23 21.86 26.92
C SER A 20 -20.06 21.29 26.09
N SER A 21 -19.16 20.60 26.76
CA SER A 21 -18.07 19.87 26.14
C SER A 21 -18.59 18.61 25.46
N MET A 22 -18.55 18.57 24.13
CA MET A 22 -18.56 17.31 23.41
C MET A 22 -17.39 16.46 23.94
N PRO A 23 -17.57 15.16 24.23
CA PRO A 23 -16.48 14.31 24.65
C PRO A 23 -15.46 14.22 23.50
N ALA A 24 -14.22 14.59 23.80
CA ALA A 24 -13.09 14.32 22.91
C ALA A 24 -13.04 12.81 22.66
N PRO A 25 -12.66 12.35 21.44
CA PRO A 25 -12.50 10.93 21.18
C PRO A 25 -11.50 10.38 22.17
N ALA A 26 -11.94 9.44 23.00
CA ALA A 26 -11.10 8.77 23.97
C ALA A 26 -9.90 8.15 23.24
N ALA A 27 -8.71 8.58 23.60
CA ALA A 27 -7.50 7.89 23.19
C ALA A 27 -7.67 6.41 23.59
N SER A 28 -7.68 5.54 22.59
CA SER A 28 -7.86 4.10 22.81
C SER A 28 -6.83 3.63 23.82
N ALA A 29 -7.27 3.09 24.96
CA ALA A 29 -6.38 2.52 25.94
C ALA A 29 -5.44 1.51 25.26
N PRO A 30 -4.14 1.43 25.69
CA PRO A 30 -3.20 0.47 25.11
C PRO A 30 -3.83 -0.93 25.19
N ARG A 31 -3.93 -1.62 24.05
CA ARG A 31 -4.47 -2.98 24.02
C ARG A 31 -3.52 -3.90 24.77
N ALA A 32 -3.90 -4.22 26.00
CA ALA A 32 -3.22 -5.24 26.79
C ALA A 32 -3.67 -6.60 26.31
N GLY A 33 -2.74 -7.50 26.05
CA GLY A 33 -3.08 -8.89 25.79
C GLY A 33 -2.16 -9.60 24.81
N LYS A 34 -2.39 -10.91 24.73
CA LYS A 34 -1.70 -11.78 23.78
C LYS A 34 -2.11 -11.41 22.35
N VAL A 35 -1.14 -11.23 21.48
CA VAL A 35 -1.38 -10.94 20.06
C VAL A 35 -2.14 -12.06 19.40
N SER A 36 -3.23 -11.72 18.73
CA SER A 36 -4.00 -12.65 17.90
C SER A 36 -3.42 -12.71 16.47
N PRO A 37 -3.53 -13.83 15.77
CA PRO A 37 -3.17 -13.92 14.34
C PRO A 37 -3.90 -12.91 13.45
N SER A 38 -5.08 -12.45 13.89
CA SER A 38 -5.84 -11.39 13.19
C SER A 38 -5.29 -9.98 13.43
N ASP A 39 -4.40 -9.77 14.40
CA ASP A 39 -3.88 -8.43 14.72
C ASP A 39 -2.76 -7.99 13.78
N LEU A 40 -2.20 -8.92 13.01
CA LEU A 40 -1.21 -8.65 11.96
C LEU A 40 -1.54 -9.46 10.70
N ILE A 41 -1.82 -8.77 9.62
CA ILE A 41 -2.17 -9.38 8.33
C ILE A 41 -1.26 -8.77 7.26
N VAL A 42 -0.66 -9.63 6.42
CA VAL A 42 0.06 -9.19 5.22
C VAL A 42 -0.72 -9.68 4.00
N THR A 43 -0.95 -8.78 3.05
CA THR A 43 -1.69 -9.11 1.83
C THR A 43 -0.87 -8.82 0.59
N VAL A 44 -1.07 -9.65 -0.43
CA VAL A 44 -0.68 -9.39 -1.82
C VAL A 44 -1.97 -9.15 -2.58
N ASN A 45 -2.07 -8.01 -3.25
CA ASN A 45 -3.21 -7.64 -4.09
C ASN A 45 -2.73 -7.33 -5.50
N MET A 46 -3.52 -7.74 -6.49
CA MET A 46 -3.33 -7.39 -7.90
C MET A 46 -4.41 -6.41 -8.32
N SER A 47 -4.05 -5.39 -9.11
CA SER A 47 -5.03 -4.42 -9.63
C SER A 47 -6.06 -5.05 -10.57
N LYS A 48 -5.69 -6.16 -11.24
CA LYS A 48 -6.56 -6.97 -12.10
C LYS A 48 -6.30 -8.45 -11.87
N LYS A 49 -7.30 -9.31 -12.11
CA LYS A 49 -7.17 -10.78 -12.01
C LYS A 49 -7.29 -11.49 -13.37
N HIS A 50 -7.78 -10.79 -14.38
CA HIS A 50 -7.86 -11.24 -15.76
C HIS A 50 -7.02 -10.31 -16.61
N LEU A 51 -6.07 -10.85 -17.34
CA LEU A 51 -5.03 -10.12 -18.04
C LEU A 51 -4.82 -10.71 -19.43
N TRP A 52 -4.40 -9.88 -20.34
CA TRP A 52 -3.77 -10.32 -21.58
C TRP A 52 -2.27 -10.54 -21.35
N LYS A 53 -1.68 -11.46 -22.10
CA LYS A 53 -0.24 -11.64 -22.14
C LYS A 53 0.45 -10.32 -22.53
N GLY A 54 1.41 -9.87 -21.72
CA GLY A 54 2.09 -8.59 -21.89
C GLY A 54 1.35 -7.37 -21.30
N GLU A 55 0.13 -7.52 -20.80
CA GLU A 55 -0.61 -6.42 -20.17
C GLU A 55 -0.01 -6.06 -18.82
N ALA A 56 0.21 -4.76 -18.58
CA ALA A 56 0.72 -4.25 -17.34
C ALA A 56 -0.29 -4.39 -16.19
N VAL A 57 0.15 -4.87 -15.03
CA VAL A 57 -0.67 -4.99 -13.82
C VAL A 57 0.15 -4.64 -12.59
N ILE A 58 -0.47 -3.96 -11.62
CA ILE A 58 0.18 -3.58 -10.38
C ILE A 58 -0.08 -4.64 -9.30
N ALA A 59 1.01 -5.17 -8.73
CA ALA A 59 0.98 -5.96 -7.50
C ALA A 59 1.35 -5.06 -6.32
N THR A 60 0.54 -5.09 -5.26
CA THR A 60 0.77 -4.33 -4.03
C THR A 60 0.86 -5.29 -2.84
N ILE A 61 1.96 -5.21 -2.10
CA ILE A 61 2.14 -5.91 -0.82
C ILE A 61 1.87 -4.91 0.28
N LYS A 62 0.89 -5.23 1.15
CA LYS A 62 0.42 -4.33 2.20
C LYS A 62 0.35 -5.05 3.53
N VAL A 63 0.75 -4.37 4.61
CA VAL A 63 0.60 -4.83 5.97
C VAL A 63 -0.55 -4.11 6.65
N TYR A 64 -1.30 -4.84 7.48
CA TYR A 64 -2.33 -4.34 8.38
C TYR A 64 -1.99 -4.78 9.79
N THR A 65 -1.97 -3.86 10.75
CA THR A 65 -1.64 -4.15 12.14
C THR A 65 -2.53 -3.38 13.11
N LYS A 66 -2.80 -3.96 14.28
CA LYS A 66 -3.48 -3.29 15.39
C LYS A 66 -2.49 -2.81 16.47
N HIS A 67 -1.21 -3.14 16.32
CA HIS A 67 -0.13 -2.83 17.25
C HIS A 67 1.01 -2.11 16.55
N ASN A 68 1.83 -1.43 17.31
CA ASN A 68 3.06 -0.85 16.78
C ASN A 68 4.02 -1.97 16.37
N ILE A 69 4.69 -1.78 15.24
CA ILE A 69 5.71 -2.69 14.72
C ILE A 69 7.07 -2.11 15.09
N SER A 70 7.85 -2.82 15.93
CA SER A 70 9.24 -2.46 16.25
C SER A 70 10.23 -3.05 15.24
N SER A 71 9.90 -4.20 14.63
CA SER A 71 10.72 -4.81 13.59
C SER A 71 9.85 -5.57 12.57
N PHE A 72 10.18 -5.42 11.29
CA PHE A 72 9.54 -6.14 10.19
C PHE A 72 10.60 -6.69 9.24
N ARG A 73 10.65 -8.02 9.08
CA ARG A 73 11.61 -8.70 8.23
C ARG A 73 10.91 -9.70 7.31
N ALA A 74 11.11 -9.56 6.01
CA ALA A 74 10.71 -10.58 5.06
C ALA A 74 11.72 -11.73 5.08
N THR A 75 11.28 -12.92 5.47
CA THR A 75 12.08 -14.16 5.41
C THR A 75 12.02 -14.74 4.01
N THR A 76 10.85 -14.69 3.37
CA THR A 76 10.63 -15.05 1.98
C THR A 76 9.69 -14.03 1.36
N LEU A 77 10.08 -13.43 0.24
CA LEU A 77 9.21 -12.56 -0.53
C LEU A 77 8.32 -13.38 -1.47
N PRO A 78 7.09 -12.89 -1.79
CA PRO A 78 6.30 -13.45 -2.89
C PRO A 78 7.11 -13.42 -4.19
N GLN A 79 7.11 -14.53 -4.91
CA GLN A 79 7.77 -14.63 -6.21
C GLN A 79 6.75 -14.46 -7.32
N PHE A 80 7.13 -13.75 -8.36
CA PHE A 80 6.30 -13.44 -9.51
C PHE A 80 6.66 -14.31 -10.71
N ASP A 81 6.60 -15.63 -10.51
CA ASP A 81 6.96 -16.60 -11.55
C ASP A 81 6.05 -16.45 -12.78
N GLY A 82 6.67 -16.30 -13.95
CA GLY A 82 5.97 -16.08 -15.22
C GLY A 82 5.64 -14.62 -15.51
N PHE A 83 6.14 -13.68 -14.70
CA PHE A 83 6.08 -12.25 -14.95
C PHE A 83 7.48 -11.64 -15.10
N ILE A 84 7.58 -10.62 -15.94
CA ILE A 84 8.63 -9.62 -15.80
C ILE A 84 8.13 -8.63 -14.75
N SER A 85 8.99 -8.27 -13.80
CA SER A 85 8.63 -7.39 -12.69
C SER A 85 9.55 -6.19 -12.59
N GLU A 86 8.97 -5.01 -12.41
CA GLU A 86 9.65 -3.75 -12.14
C GLU A 86 9.16 -3.21 -10.80
N GLU A 87 10.08 -2.82 -9.91
CA GLU A 87 9.71 -2.25 -8.63
C GLU A 87 9.32 -0.78 -8.78
N LEU A 88 8.13 -0.43 -8.31
CA LEU A 88 7.65 0.94 -8.30
C LEU A 88 7.99 1.61 -6.96
N PRO A 89 8.31 2.91 -6.97
CA PRO A 89 8.52 3.65 -5.74
C PRO A 89 7.25 3.63 -4.89
N VAL A 90 7.41 3.30 -3.63
CA VAL A 90 6.37 3.44 -2.61
C VAL A 90 6.54 4.83 -2.01
N GLY A 91 5.45 5.60 -1.96
CA GLY A 91 5.45 6.93 -1.32
C GLY A 91 5.83 6.86 0.17
N SER A 92 5.41 7.83 0.98
CA SER A 92 5.68 7.80 2.42
C SER A 92 5.20 6.48 3.05
N ASN A 93 6.09 5.82 3.82
CA ASN A 93 5.76 4.61 4.59
C ASN A 93 4.95 4.95 5.87
N GLU A 94 4.24 6.06 5.88
CA GLU A 94 3.38 6.44 7.00
C GLU A 94 2.20 5.48 7.10
N ALA A 95 2.02 4.94 8.30
CA ALA A 95 0.90 4.07 8.58
C ALA A 95 -0.41 4.90 8.57
N GLN A 96 -1.38 4.45 7.80
CA GLN A 96 -2.71 5.06 7.71
C GLN A 96 -3.75 4.16 8.37
N MET A 97 -4.73 4.76 9.04
CA MET A 97 -5.84 4.00 9.59
C MET A 97 -6.79 3.61 8.45
N GLU A 98 -7.09 2.33 8.35
CA GLU A 98 -7.93 1.76 7.30
C GLU A 98 -8.89 0.71 7.88
N HIS A 99 -10.13 0.71 7.39
CA HIS A 99 -11.10 -0.32 7.71
C HIS A 99 -10.90 -1.53 6.81
N PHE A 100 -10.57 -2.69 7.40
CA PHE A 100 -10.31 -3.92 6.68
C PHE A 100 -10.96 -5.10 7.40
N ARG A 101 -11.71 -5.94 6.67
CA ARG A 101 -12.41 -7.13 7.20
C ARG A 101 -13.30 -6.84 8.42
N GLY A 102 -13.95 -5.67 8.47
CA GLY A 102 -14.85 -5.30 9.56
C GLY A 102 -14.17 -4.68 10.78
N GLU A 103 -12.86 -4.46 10.75
CA GLU A 103 -12.08 -3.90 11.85
C GLU A 103 -11.15 -2.79 11.36
N ASN A 104 -10.70 -1.95 12.29
CA ASN A 104 -9.76 -0.86 12.00
C ASN A 104 -8.31 -1.32 12.23
N TYR A 105 -7.45 -1.06 11.26
CA TYR A 105 -6.03 -1.36 11.27
C TYR A 105 -5.21 -0.12 10.90
N TYR A 106 -4.00 -0.07 11.40
CA TYR A 106 -2.95 0.73 10.77
C TYR A 106 -2.41 -0.07 9.60
N SER A 107 -2.32 0.56 8.44
CA SER A 107 -1.87 -0.10 7.21
C SER A 107 -0.73 0.67 6.56
N ALA A 108 0.21 -0.06 5.98
CA ALA A 108 1.29 0.51 5.20
C ALA A 108 1.56 -0.35 3.96
N VAL A 109 1.93 0.31 2.87
CA VAL A 109 2.37 -0.38 1.65
C VAL A 109 3.83 -0.73 1.80
N LEU A 110 4.15 -2.01 1.75
CA LEU A 110 5.52 -2.52 1.88
C LEU A 110 6.25 -2.51 0.54
N LYS A 111 5.55 -2.85 -0.54
CA LYS A 111 6.12 -2.96 -1.88
C LYS A 111 5.04 -2.81 -2.96
N LYS A 112 5.38 -2.15 -4.05
CA LYS A 112 4.60 -2.13 -5.30
C LYS A 112 5.48 -2.61 -6.43
N CYS A 113 4.92 -3.45 -7.30
CA CYS A 113 5.59 -3.91 -8.51
C CYS A 113 4.65 -3.77 -9.70
N LEU A 114 5.20 -3.33 -10.81
CA LEU A 114 4.58 -3.42 -12.11
C LEU A 114 4.97 -4.78 -12.70
N LEU A 115 3.98 -5.56 -13.11
CA LEU A 115 4.16 -6.93 -13.60
C LEU A 115 3.62 -7.06 -15.02
N TYR A 116 4.35 -7.81 -15.86
CA TYR A 116 3.97 -8.13 -17.23
C TYR A 116 3.96 -9.65 -17.40
N PRO A 117 2.79 -10.30 -17.56
CA PRO A 117 2.72 -11.76 -17.73
C PRO A 117 3.36 -12.17 -19.06
N GLN A 118 4.21 -13.19 -19.03
CA GLN A 118 4.98 -13.66 -20.19
C GLN A 118 4.35 -14.85 -20.89
N LYS A 119 3.39 -15.49 -20.26
CA LYS A 119 2.70 -16.69 -20.78
C LYS A 119 1.24 -16.69 -20.40
N ALA A 120 0.41 -17.27 -21.28
CA ALA A 120 -1.00 -17.50 -21.02
C ALA A 120 -1.22 -18.64 -20.00
N GLY A 121 -2.40 -18.69 -19.44
CA GLY A 121 -2.81 -19.66 -18.44
C GLY A 121 -2.95 -19.05 -17.05
N THR A 122 -3.07 -19.90 -16.03
CA THR A 122 -3.17 -19.45 -14.64
C THR A 122 -1.77 -19.25 -14.06
N LEU A 123 -1.43 -18.01 -13.75
CA LEU A 123 -0.22 -17.66 -13.02
C LEU A 123 -0.51 -17.49 -11.54
N THR A 124 0.34 -18.06 -10.71
CA THR A 124 0.15 -18.03 -9.25
C THR A 124 1.34 -17.36 -8.56
N ILE A 125 1.01 -16.37 -7.74
CA ILE A 125 1.95 -15.70 -6.85
C ILE A 125 1.83 -16.40 -5.48
N ASN A 126 2.94 -17.00 -5.03
CA ASN A 126 2.98 -17.72 -3.77
C ASN A 126 3.05 -16.75 -2.57
N SER A 127 2.70 -17.28 -1.39
CA SER A 127 2.75 -16.51 -0.15
C SER A 127 4.19 -16.15 0.23
N GLY A 128 4.39 -14.90 0.64
CA GLY A 128 5.58 -14.49 1.37
C GLY A 128 5.50 -14.85 2.84
N ARG A 129 6.65 -14.96 3.52
CA ARG A 129 6.77 -15.18 4.96
C ARG A 129 7.49 -14.01 5.62
N TYR A 130 6.98 -13.58 6.76
CA TYR A 130 7.45 -12.38 7.45
C TYR A 130 7.58 -12.66 8.94
N ASP A 131 8.73 -12.29 9.50
CA ASP A 131 8.98 -12.28 10.95
C ASP A 131 8.82 -10.83 11.42
N VAL A 132 7.95 -10.64 12.38
CA VAL A 132 7.53 -9.31 12.84
C VAL A 132 7.59 -9.26 14.35
N THR A 133 8.14 -8.18 14.89
CA THR A 133 8.12 -7.88 16.33
C THR A 133 7.10 -6.78 16.56
N LEU A 134 6.09 -7.07 17.39
CA LEU A 134 5.04 -6.14 17.77
C LEU A 134 5.26 -5.64 19.19
N GLU A 135 5.01 -4.36 19.41
CA GLU A 135 4.92 -3.77 20.74
C GLU A 135 3.51 -3.96 21.30
N THR A 136 3.42 -4.59 22.44
CA THR A 136 2.18 -4.83 23.18
C THR A 136 2.34 -4.38 24.61
N TYR A 137 1.27 -4.42 25.40
CA TYR A 137 1.30 -3.97 26.79
C TYR A 137 0.82 -5.09 27.71
N GLU A 138 1.60 -5.33 28.77
CA GLU A 138 1.25 -6.25 29.85
C GLU A 138 0.73 -5.47 31.05
N PRO A 139 -0.46 -5.79 31.60
CA PRO A 139 -0.95 -5.15 32.80
C PRO A 139 -0.17 -5.65 34.03
N ILE A 140 0.31 -4.70 34.82
CA ILE A 140 0.93 -4.95 36.14
C ILE A 140 0.00 -4.41 37.21
N SER A 141 -0.50 -5.27 38.09
CA SER A 141 -1.35 -4.86 39.22
C SER A 141 -0.54 -4.80 40.52
N ASN A 142 -0.63 -3.67 41.22
CA ASN A 142 -0.08 -3.47 42.57
C ASN A 142 -1.19 -3.46 43.62
N GLY A 143 -2.29 -4.18 43.36
CA GLY A 143 -3.42 -4.28 44.32
C GLY A 143 -4.43 -3.13 44.19
N PHE A 144 -3.97 -1.88 44.09
CA PHE A 144 -4.84 -0.70 43.98
C PHE A 144 -4.84 -0.05 42.60
N PHE A 145 -3.76 -0.23 41.83
CA PHE A 145 -3.62 0.37 40.49
C PHE A 145 -3.15 -0.65 39.47
N VAL A 146 -3.69 -0.56 38.26
CA VAL A 146 -3.19 -1.29 37.10
C VAL A 146 -2.33 -0.34 36.28
N THR A 147 -1.08 -0.69 36.10
CA THR A 147 -0.14 -0.02 35.18
C THR A 147 0.15 -0.93 34.00
N TYR A 148 0.62 -0.37 32.89
CA TYR A 148 0.93 -1.14 31.68
C TYR A 148 2.42 -1.04 31.37
N ARG A 149 3.07 -2.20 31.16
CA ARG A 149 4.45 -2.29 30.74
C ARG A 149 4.52 -2.67 29.25
N PRO A 150 5.29 -1.96 28.42
CA PRO A 150 5.51 -2.37 27.05
C PRO A 150 6.31 -3.69 27.03
N ILE A 151 5.90 -4.62 26.20
CA ILE A 151 6.59 -5.88 25.92
C ILE A 151 6.65 -6.11 24.42
N GLU A 152 7.70 -6.77 23.94
CA GLU A 152 7.85 -7.17 22.56
C GLU A 152 7.38 -8.62 22.36
N GLN A 153 6.55 -8.83 21.34
CA GLN A 153 6.12 -10.16 20.93
C GLN A 153 6.55 -10.42 19.49
N LYS A 154 7.33 -11.49 19.29
CA LYS A 154 7.74 -11.96 17.96
C LYS A 154 6.71 -12.90 17.40
N ILE A 155 6.25 -12.62 16.20
CA ILE A 155 5.31 -13.45 15.46
C ILE A 155 5.78 -13.66 14.03
N THR A 156 5.45 -14.81 13.48
CA THR A 156 5.63 -15.09 12.06
C THR A 156 4.27 -15.10 11.38
N THR A 157 4.14 -14.37 10.27
CA THR A 157 2.93 -14.33 9.45
C THR A 157 3.26 -14.64 7.99
N THR A 158 2.24 -15.01 7.22
CA THR A 158 2.34 -15.24 5.78
C THR A 158 1.33 -14.38 5.04
N SER A 159 1.69 -13.89 3.86
CA SER A 159 0.71 -13.26 2.97
C SER A 159 -0.20 -14.31 2.32
N ASN A 160 -1.30 -13.84 1.74
CA ASN A 160 -2.14 -14.70 0.91
C ASN A 160 -1.42 -15.14 -0.36
N ARG A 161 -1.86 -16.26 -0.89
CA ARG A 161 -1.61 -16.69 -2.26
C ARG A 161 -2.63 -16.04 -3.19
N ILE A 162 -2.24 -15.67 -4.42
CA ILE A 162 -3.15 -15.11 -5.41
C ILE A 162 -2.87 -15.74 -6.77
N SER A 163 -3.95 -16.02 -7.52
CA SER A 163 -3.86 -16.50 -8.90
C SER A 163 -4.52 -15.50 -9.83
N VAL A 164 -3.96 -15.34 -11.00
CA VAL A 164 -4.48 -14.51 -12.09
C VAL A 164 -4.61 -15.36 -13.36
N SER A 165 -5.65 -15.09 -14.14
CA SER A 165 -5.87 -15.70 -15.44
C SER A 165 -5.26 -14.81 -16.52
N VAL A 166 -4.43 -15.37 -17.36
CA VAL A 166 -3.79 -14.68 -18.48
C VAL A 166 -4.25 -15.31 -19.79
N GLU A 167 -4.78 -14.51 -20.66
CA GLU A 167 -5.22 -14.90 -21.99
C GLU A 167 -4.15 -14.57 -23.04
N ASP A 168 -4.02 -15.40 -24.06
CA ASP A 168 -3.18 -15.09 -25.20
C ASP A 168 -3.80 -13.95 -26.02
N LEU A 169 -2.94 -13.20 -26.70
CA LEU A 169 -3.39 -12.14 -27.58
C LEU A 169 -4.24 -12.70 -28.74
N PRO A 170 -5.28 -11.97 -29.17
CA PRO A 170 -6.10 -12.35 -30.32
C PRO A 170 -5.27 -12.61 -31.57
N GLN A 171 -5.67 -13.60 -32.33
CA GLN A 171 -5.05 -13.92 -33.63
C GLN A 171 -6.07 -13.64 -34.79
N PRO A 172 -5.62 -13.22 -35.97
CA PRO A 172 -4.23 -12.93 -36.34
C PRO A 172 -3.72 -11.63 -35.70
N THR A 173 -2.41 -11.59 -35.45
CA THR A 173 -1.76 -10.37 -34.95
C THR A 173 -1.89 -9.24 -35.98
N PRO A 174 -2.36 -8.02 -35.60
CA PRO A 174 -2.43 -6.89 -36.51
C PRO A 174 -1.09 -6.50 -37.10
N ASP A 175 -1.08 -6.05 -38.36
CA ASP A 175 0.11 -5.51 -38.99
C ASP A 175 0.64 -4.31 -38.21
N GLY A 176 1.97 -4.30 -37.95
CA GLY A 176 2.61 -3.24 -37.18
C GLY A 176 2.47 -3.34 -35.65
N PHE A 177 1.97 -4.46 -35.13
CA PHE A 177 1.92 -4.68 -33.69
C PHE A 177 3.33 -4.92 -33.13
N GLU A 178 3.77 -4.04 -32.22
CA GLU A 178 5.09 -4.07 -31.58
C GLU A 178 5.05 -4.45 -30.09
N GLY A 179 3.96 -5.03 -29.61
CA GLY A 179 3.86 -5.61 -28.26
C GLY A 179 3.24 -4.73 -27.18
N ALA A 180 2.73 -3.55 -27.50
CA ALA A 180 2.00 -2.73 -26.53
C ALA A 180 0.60 -3.32 -26.27
N VAL A 181 0.34 -3.74 -25.01
CA VAL A 181 -0.93 -4.35 -24.59
C VAL A 181 -1.50 -3.59 -23.42
N GLY A 182 -2.74 -3.11 -23.55
CA GLY A 182 -3.43 -2.32 -22.52
C GLY A 182 -4.53 -1.45 -23.09
N HIS A 183 -5.06 -0.56 -22.25
CA HIS A 183 -5.98 0.47 -22.69
C HIS A 183 -5.22 1.76 -22.94
N PHE A 184 -5.29 2.25 -24.18
CA PHE A 184 -4.61 3.48 -24.58
C PHE A 184 -5.61 4.51 -25.07
N THR A 185 -5.37 5.76 -24.74
CA THR A 185 -6.03 6.91 -25.34
C THR A 185 -4.99 7.76 -26.02
N ALA A 186 -5.28 8.19 -27.25
CA ALA A 186 -4.41 9.07 -28.01
C ALA A 186 -5.15 10.35 -28.35
N THR A 187 -4.50 11.49 -28.13
CA THR A 187 -4.96 12.80 -28.58
C THR A 187 -3.87 13.50 -29.36
N THR A 188 -4.28 14.22 -30.39
CA THR A 188 -3.35 14.94 -31.24
C THR A 188 -3.69 16.43 -31.25
N ASP A 189 -2.67 17.25 -31.33
CA ASP A 189 -2.80 18.70 -31.49
C ASP A 189 -1.80 19.22 -32.51
N ILE A 190 -2.21 20.25 -33.27
CA ILE A 190 -1.37 20.89 -34.28
C ILE A 190 -1.41 22.39 -34.04
N ALA A 191 -0.23 22.99 -33.86
CA ALA A 191 -0.06 24.42 -33.69
C ALA A 191 0.93 25.03 -34.75
N PRO A 192 0.54 26.11 -35.43
CA PRO A 192 -0.73 26.82 -35.40
C PRO A 192 -1.85 26.00 -36.11
N ALA A 193 -3.11 26.23 -35.71
CA ALA A 193 -4.27 25.51 -36.29
C ALA A 193 -4.46 25.78 -37.81
N HIS A 194 -3.97 26.88 -38.30
CA HIS A 194 -4.01 27.31 -39.70
C HIS A 194 -2.64 27.74 -40.19
N PRO A 195 -1.73 26.82 -40.46
CA PRO A 195 -0.37 27.14 -40.90
C PRO A 195 -0.37 27.71 -42.32
N ARG A 196 0.59 28.60 -42.57
CA ARG A 196 0.87 29.15 -43.93
C ARG A 196 1.90 28.26 -44.63
N THR A 197 1.95 28.39 -45.95
CA THR A 197 3.01 27.72 -46.73
C THR A 197 4.38 28.12 -46.25
N ASN A 198 5.28 27.13 -45.99
CA ASN A 198 6.62 27.30 -45.40
C ASN A 198 6.64 27.76 -43.93
N GLU A 199 5.52 27.73 -43.24
CA GLU A 199 5.49 27.96 -41.79
C GLU A 199 5.78 26.65 -41.02
N ALA A 200 6.62 26.76 -40.00
CA ALA A 200 6.88 25.60 -39.13
C ALA A 200 5.61 25.27 -38.32
N LEU A 201 5.29 24.00 -38.23
CA LEU A 201 4.19 23.51 -37.39
C LEU A 201 4.71 22.55 -36.33
N THR A 202 4.05 22.55 -35.19
CA THR A 202 4.27 21.59 -34.12
C THR A 202 3.12 20.61 -34.10
N TYR A 203 3.42 19.32 -34.26
CA TYR A 203 2.48 18.22 -34.06
C TYR A 203 2.74 17.57 -32.71
N THR A 204 1.75 17.56 -31.83
CA THR A 204 1.85 16.95 -30.50
C THR A 204 0.94 15.73 -30.48
N LEU A 205 1.52 14.58 -30.15
CA LEU A 205 0.80 13.32 -29.91
C LEU A 205 0.92 12.97 -28.44
N ASN A 206 -0.21 12.98 -27.72
CA ASN A 206 -0.29 12.56 -26.34
C ASN A 206 -0.91 11.15 -26.28
N ILE A 207 -0.16 10.19 -25.75
CA ILE A 207 -0.61 8.81 -25.54
C ILE A 207 -0.65 8.56 -24.03
N ASN A 208 -1.84 8.20 -23.51
CA ASN A 208 -2.01 7.77 -22.14
C ASN A 208 -2.38 6.29 -22.15
N GLY A 209 -1.65 5.48 -21.39
CA GLY A 209 -1.85 4.05 -21.27
C GLY A 209 -1.93 3.60 -19.82
N THR A 210 -2.55 2.45 -19.58
CA THR A 210 -2.63 1.77 -18.27
C THR A 210 -1.92 0.44 -18.34
#